data_caee7917019bb8079411e4714df2d2d3
#
_entry.id   caee7917019bb8079411e4714df2d2d3
#
_cell.length_a   1.000
_cell.length_b   1.000
_cell.length_c   1.000
_cell.angle_alpha   90.00
_cell.angle_beta   90.00
_cell.angle_gamma   90.00
#
_symmetry.space_group_name_H-M   'P 1'
#
loop_
_entity.id
_entity.type
_entity.pdbx_description
1 polymer ?
#
loop_
_entity_poly.entity_id
_entity_poly.type
_entity_poly.pdbx_seq_one_letter_code
_entity_poly.pdbx_strand_id
1 'polypeptide(L)'
;RLQNKVNLMNELEKINRVIGKLIPGAPHETLLVIDATTGQNGIMQATEFKKITNITGIVLTKLDSSSKGGIVLAIREEVDIPVKFIGLGEGVDDLDSFDIEKYIYGLFRDL
;
A
#
# COMPACT_ATOMS: atom_id res chain seq x y z
N ARG A 1 -11.87 -0.09 -2.93
CA ARG A 1 -13.03 -0.56 -3.72
C ARG A 1 -13.55 0.49 -4.70
N LEU A 2 -13.23 1.74 -4.47
CA LEU A 2 -13.75 2.83 -5.31
C LEU A 2 -12.87 3.10 -6.52
N GLN A 3 -11.80 2.34 -6.71
CA GLN A 3 -10.86 2.51 -7.80
C GLN A 3 -11.47 2.32 -9.19
N ASN A 4 -12.61 1.62 -9.28
CA ASN A 4 -13.33 1.45 -10.54
C ASN A 4 -14.43 2.49 -10.75
N LYS A 5 -14.55 3.47 -9.86
CA LYS A 5 -15.53 4.58 -9.98
C LYS A 5 -14.83 5.79 -10.60
N VAL A 6 -15.01 6.00 -11.87
CA VAL A 6 -14.31 7.04 -12.64
C VAL A 6 -14.42 8.41 -11.99
N ASN A 7 -15.63 8.79 -11.55
CA ASN A 7 -15.84 10.11 -10.93
C ASN A 7 -15.03 10.29 -9.65
N LEU A 8 -14.93 9.23 -8.83
CA LEU A 8 -14.20 9.30 -7.58
C LEU A 8 -12.69 9.33 -7.81
N MET A 9 -12.23 8.60 -8.83
CA MET A 9 -10.81 8.64 -9.20
C MET A 9 -10.43 10.01 -9.77
N ASN A 10 -11.31 10.64 -10.52
CA ASN A 10 -11.09 12.00 -11.00
C ASN A 10 -11.04 13.02 -9.86
N GLU A 11 -11.85 12.83 -8.82
CA GLU A 11 -11.79 13.68 -7.62
C GLU A 11 -10.46 13.52 -6.90
N LEU A 12 -9.95 12.30 -6.80
CA LEU A 12 -8.65 12.05 -6.19
C LEU A 12 -7.53 12.76 -6.94
N GLU A 13 -7.55 12.71 -8.25
CA GLU A 13 -6.61 13.44 -9.09
C GLU A 13 -6.68 14.94 -8.86
N LYS A 14 -7.91 15.47 -8.75
CA LYS A 14 -8.13 16.88 -8.46
C LYS A 14 -7.57 17.27 -7.08
N ILE A 15 -7.80 16.45 -6.06
CA ILE A 15 -7.26 16.68 -4.72
C ILE A 15 -5.73 16.77 -4.80
N ASN A 16 -5.10 15.86 -5.49
CA ASN A 16 -3.66 15.84 -5.68
C ASN A 16 -3.15 17.16 -6.29
N ARG A 17 -3.83 17.65 -7.34
CA ARG A 17 -3.44 18.90 -7.99
C ARG A 17 -3.61 20.10 -7.07
N VAL A 18 -4.70 20.15 -6.31
CA VAL A 18 -4.94 21.26 -5.37
C VAL A 18 -3.88 21.30 -4.30
N ILE A 19 -3.52 20.14 -3.74
CA ILE A 19 -2.46 20.06 -2.73
C ILE A 19 -1.15 20.61 -3.29
N GLY A 20 -0.79 20.23 -4.50
CA GLY A 20 0.44 20.68 -5.15
C GLY A 20 0.47 22.18 -5.43
N LYS A 21 -0.70 22.78 -5.67
CA LYS A 21 -0.80 24.22 -5.87
C LYS A 21 -0.62 25.00 -4.58
N LEU A 22 -1.12 24.44 -3.46
CA LEU A 22 -1.06 25.10 -2.16
C LEU A 22 0.30 24.97 -1.50
N ILE A 23 0.93 23.81 -1.67
CA ILE A 23 2.22 23.49 -1.07
C ILE A 23 3.14 22.98 -2.18
N PRO A 24 4.10 23.79 -2.65
CA PRO A 24 4.99 23.37 -3.73
C PRO A 24 5.71 22.05 -3.42
N GLY A 25 5.65 21.11 -4.35
CA GLY A 25 6.24 19.79 -4.20
C GLY A 25 5.36 18.76 -3.51
N ALA A 26 4.24 19.19 -2.92
CA ALA A 26 3.31 18.27 -2.28
C ALA A 26 2.35 17.61 -3.28
N PRO A 27 1.80 16.44 -2.97
CA PRO A 27 2.09 15.66 -1.77
C PRO A 27 3.50 15.06 -1.82
N HIS A 28 4.21 15.07 -0.69
CA HIS A 28 5.57 14.53 -0.58
C HIS A 28 5.57 13.01 -0.47
N GLU A 29 4.53 12.48 0.15
CA GLU A 29 4.25 11.04 0.24
C GLU A 29 2.79 10.81 -0.08
N THR A 30 2.52 9.78 -0.86
CA THR A 30 1.17 9.29 -1.09
C THR A 30 1.18 7.80 -0.78
N LEU A 31 0.54 7.45 0.33
CA LEU A 31 0.51 6.07 0.81
C LEU A 31 -0.83 5.44 0.49
N LEU A 32 -0.79 4.26 -0.10
CA LEU A 32 -2.00 3.49 -0.37
C LEU A 32 -2.14 2.41 0.69
N VAL A 33 -3.30 2.36 1.33
CA VAL A 33 -3.61 1.35 2.34
C VAL A 33 -4.25 0.15 1.65
N ILE A 34 -3.67 -1.02 1.82
CA ILE A 34 -4.16 -2.28 1.25
C ILE A 34 -4.37 -3.29 2.37
N ASP A 35 -5.51 -3.96 2.34
CA ASP A 35 -5.81 -5.07 3.22
C ASP A 35 -5.11 -6.34 2.68
N ALA A 36 -4.19 -6.90 3.46
CA ALA A 36 -3.40 -8.05 3.05
C ALA A 36 -4.25 -9.30 2.78
N THR A 37 -5.46 -9.37 3.33
CA THR A 37 -6.32 -10.52 3.14
C THR A 37 -7.06 -10.52 1.81
N THR A 38 -6.99 -9.43 1.04
CA THR A 38 -7.71 -9.30 -0.24
C THR A 38 -6.97 -9.93 -1.43
N GLY A 39 -5.71 -10.32 -1.26
CA GLY A 39 -4.96 -10.99 -2.31
C GLY A 39 -4.89 -10.21 -3.62
N GLN A 40 -5.28 -10.83 -4.73
CA GLN A 40 -5.23 -10.21 -6.06
C GLN A 40 -6.10 -8.95 -6.17
N ASN A 41 -7.18 -8.85 -5.41
CA ASN A 41 -7.99 -7.64 -5.40
C ASN A 41 -7.23 -6.44 -4.88
N GLY A 42 -6.39 -6.64 -3.86
CA GLY A 42 -5.53 -5.59 -3.33
C GLY A 42 -4.49 -5.14 -4.36
N ILE A 43 -3.92 -6.08 -5.09
CA ILE A 43 -2.94 -5.80 -6.14
C ILE A 43 -3.59 -5.02 -7.28
N MET A 44 -4.79 -5.42 -7.72
CA MET A 44 -5.54 -4.69 -8.73
C MET A 44 -5.86 -3.27 -8.28
N GLN A 45 -6.26 -3.12 -7.03
CA GLN A 45 -6.52 -1.81 -6.44
C GLN A 45 -5.28 -0.92 -6.53
N ALA A 46 -4.13 -1.45 -6.14
CA ALA A 46 -2.87 -0.70 -6.19
C ALA A 46 -2.52 -0.29 -7.63
N THR A 47 -2.70 -1.19 -8.58
CA THR A 47 -2.43 -0.92 -9.98
C THR A 47 -3.32 0.21 -10.52
N GLU A 48 -4.60 0.20 -10.19
CA GLU A 48 -5.52 1.23 -10.63
C GLU A 48 -5.24 2.59 -9.98
N PHE A 49 -4.97 2.64 -8.68
CA PHE A 49 -4.61 3.88 -8.01
C PHE A 49 -3.30 4.46 -8.53
N LYS A 50 -2.34 3.60 -8.86
CA LYS A 50 -1.06 4.03 -9.40
C LYS A 50 -1.20 4.80 -10.71
N LYS A 51 -2.22 4.50 -11.50
CA LYS A 51 -2.49 5.20 -12.76
C LYS A 51 -2.98 6.63 -12.54
N ILE A 52 -3.58 6.91 -11.40
CA ILE A 52 -4.24 8.18 -11.13
C ILE A 52 -3.36 9.11 -10.31
N THR A 53 -2.59 8.56 -9.39
CA THR A 53 -1.75 9.37 -8.51
C THR A 53 -0.39 8.69 -8.33
N ASN A 54 0.62 9.48 -7.96
CA ASN A 54 1.96 8.97 -7.74
C ASN A 54 2.06 8.35 -6.34
N ILE A 55 1.72 7.06 -6.24
CA ILE A 55 1.82 6.31 -5.00
C ILE A 55 3.30 6.09 -4.68
N THR A 56 3.74 6.52 -3.50
CA THR A 56 5.14 6.40 -3.07
C THR A 56 5.38 5.24 -2.12
N GLY A 57 4.32 4.73 -1.51
CA GLY A 57 4.45 3.61 -0.59
C GLY A 57 3.13 2.94 -0.31
N ILE A 58 3.20 1.75 0.25
CA ILE A 58 2.04 0.95 0.61
C ILE A 58 2.06 0.69 2.11
N VAL A 59 0.89 0.84 2.72
CA VAL A 59 0.61 0.41 4.08
C VAL A 59 -0.22 -0.86 3.98
N LEU A 60 0.35 -1.97 4.42
CA LEU A 60 -0.28 -3.28 4.30
C LEU A 60 -0.89 -3.66 5.63
N THR A 61 -2.21 -3.68 5.71
CA THR A 61 -2.93 -3.99 6.95
C THR A 61 -3.30 -5.47 7.03
N LYS A 62 -3.64 -5.92 8.23
CA LYS A 62 -4.12 -7.28 8.51
C LYS A 62 -3.13 -8.37 8.11
N LEU A 63 -1.85 -8.07 8.20
CA LEU A 63 -0.81 -9.03 7.86
C LEU A 63 -0.80 -10.22 8.82
N ASP A 64 -1.22 -10.01 10.07
CA ASP A 64 -1.41 -11.05 11.06
C ASP A 64 -2.46 -12.10 10.67
N SER A 65 -3.43 -11.70 9.84
CA SER A 65 -4.54 -12.56 9.41
C SER A 65 -4.36 -13.12 8.00
N SER A 66 -3.23 -12.85 7.35
CA SER A 66 -2.99 -13.31 5.98
C SER A 66 -1.99 -14.47 5.96
N SER A 67 -1.94 -15.19 4.83
CA SER A 67 -0.86 -16.13 4.59
C SER A 67 0.43 -15.34 4.40
N LYS A 68 1.36 -15.53 5.31
CA LYS A 68 2.59 -14.75 5.39
C LYS A 68 3.37 -14.79 4.10
N GLY A 69 3.71 -13.67 3.58
CA GLY A 69 4.73 -13.53 2.57
C GLY A 69 4.26 -13.36 1.14
N GLY A 70 3.25 -14.08 0.72
CA GLY A 70 2.84 -14.06 -0.68
C GLY A 70 2.44 -12.69 -1.18
N ILE A 71 1.63 -11.97 -0.41
CA ILE A 71 1.12 -10.66 -0.80
C ILE A 71 2.23 -9.61 -0.90
N VAL A 72 3.20 -9.63 0.01
CA VAL A 72 4.32 -8.68 -0.01
C VAL A 72 5.16 -8.86 -1.27
N LEU A 73 5.50 -10.11 -1.58
CA LEU A 73 6.29 -10.42 -2.76
C LEU A 73 5.55 -10.08 -4.05
N ALA A 74 4.25 -10.38 -4.12
CA ALA A 74 3.42 -10.07 -5.28
C ALA A 74 3.29 -8.56 -5.50
N ILE A 75 3.12 -7.79 -4.45
CA ILE A 75 3.08 -6.32 -4.55
C ILE A 75 4.40 -5.81 -5.11
N ARG A 76 5.51 -6.28 -4.58
CA ARG A 76 6.84 -5.84 -5.03
C ARG A 76 7.05 -6.14 -6.51
N GLU A 77 6.65 -7.32 -6.96
CA GLU A 77 6.87 -7.77 -8.32
C GLU A 77 5.90 -7.13 -9.31
N GLU A 78 4.61 -7.06 -8.96
CA GLU A 78 3.58 -6.64 -9.90
C GLU A 78 3.31 -5.14 -9.89
N VAL A 79 3.50 -4.47 -8.77
CA VAL A 79 3.16 -3.04 -8.62
C VAL A 79 4.41 -2.16 -8.58
N ASP A 80 5.51 -2.69 -8.09
CA ASP A 80 6.79 -1.99 -7.97
C ASP A 80 6.69 -0.72 -7.12
N ILE A 81 5.94 -0.79 -6.03
CA ILE A 81 5.85 0.25 -5.02
C ILE A 81 6.29 -0.37 -3.69
N PRO A 82 7.18 0.30 -2.92
CA PRO A 82 7.65 -0.30 -1.67
C PRO A 82 6.56 -0.34 -0.61
N VAL A 83 6.51 -1.43 0.14
CA VAL A 83 5.72 -1.51 1.36
C VAL A 83 6.51 -0.78 2.44
N LYS A 84 5.93 0.26 3.04
CA LYS A 84 6.62 1.07 4.04
C LYS A 84 6.17 0.79 5.45
N PHE A 85 4.91 0.41 5.63
CA PHE A 85 4.35 0.12 6.95
C PHE A 85 3.48 -1.12 6.89
N ILE A 86 3.44 -1.86 7.99
CA ILE A 86 2.60 -3.06 8.13
C ILE A 86 1.74 -2.95 9.37
N GLY A 87 0.49 -3.39 9.26
CA GLY A 87 -0.44 -3.50 10.38
C GLY A 87 -0.55 -4.96 10.81
N LEU A 88 -0.36 -5.19 12.10
CA LEU A 88 -0.33 -6.51 12.72
C LEU A 88 -1.44 -6.71 13.74
N GLY A 89 -2.38 -5.79 13.83
CA GLY A 89 -3.48 -5.84 14.78
C GLY A 89 -4.26 -4.55 14.78
N GLU A 90 -5.06 -4.32 15.82
CA GLU A 90 -5.94 -3.17 15.91
C GLU A 90 -5.50 -2.11 16.93
N GLY A 91 -4.46 -2.41 17.71
CA GLY A 91 -3.95 -1.48 18.72
C GLY A 91 -3.05 -0.40 18.13
N VAL A 92 -2.85 0.64 18.89
CA VAL A 92 -1.98 1.76 18.49
C VAL A 92 -0.56 1.29 18.18
N ASP A 93 -0.09 0.28 18.93
CA ASP A 93 1.27 -0.25 18.78
C ASP A 93 1.38 -1.34 17.72
N ASP A 94 0.31 -1.62 17.00
CA ASP A 94 0.29 -2.69 15.99
C ASP A 94 0.58 -2.20 14.57
N LEU A 95 1.06 -0.99 14.42
CA LEU A 95 1.54 -0.45 13.15
C LEU A 95 3.05 -0.26 13.23
N ASP A 96 3.77 -0.98 12.40
CA ASP A 96 5.23 -0.93 12.36
C ASP A 96 5.74 -0.51 10.99
N SER A 97 6.93 0.07 10.96
CA SER A 97 7.65 0.24 9.70
C SER A 97 8.03 -1.14 9.15
N PHE A 98 8.01 -1.27 7.83
CA PHE A 98 8.36 -2.53 7.19
C PHE A 98 9.87 -2.62 6.99
N ASP A 99 10.44 -3.74 7.47
CA ASP A 99 11.85 -4.06 7.30
C ASP A 99 11.95 -5.34 6.46
N ILE A 100 12.42 -5.20 5.23
CA ILE A 100 12.50 -6.31 4.29
C ILE A 100 13.43 -7.41 4.77
N GLU A 101 14.51 -7.07 5.46
CA GLU A 101 15.47 -8.07 5.96
C GLU A 101 14.85 -8.92 7.05
N LYS A 102 14.18 -8.29 8.02
CA LYS A 102 13.46 -9.02 9.06
C LYS A 102 12.35 -9.88 8.48
N TYR A 103 11.68 -9.37 7.47
CA TYR A 103 10.60 -10.11 6.81
C TYR A 103 11.13 -11.36 6.13
N ILE A 104 12.20 -11.24 5.35
CA ILE A 104 12.83 -12.37 4.68
C ILE A 104 13.35 -13.38 5.69
N TYR A 105 14.00 -12.91 6.75
CA TYR A 105 14.48 -13.79 7.82
C TYR A 105 13.33 -14.59 8.42
N GLY A 106 12.22 -13.94 8.73
CA GLY A 106 11.03 -14.61 9.28
C GLY A 106 10.43 -15.64 8.34
N LEU A 107 10.45 -15.37 7.02
CA LEU A 107 9.95 -16.30 6.02
C LEU A 107 10.74 -17.61 5.97
N PHE A 108 12.06 -17.52 6.06
CA PHE A 108 12.93 -18.67 5.86
C PHE A 108 13.42 -19.32 7.17
N ARG A 109 13.10 -18.73 8.30
CA ARG A 109 13.56 -19.23 9.61
C ARG A 109 13.10 -20.65 9.89
N ASP A 110 11.90 -21.01 9.45
CA ASP A 110 11.27 -22.28 9.74
C ASP A 110 11.49 -23.32 8.64
N LEU A 111 12.32 -23.03 7.67
CA LEU A 111 12.74 -23.99 6.68
C LEU A 111 13.90 -24.82 7.22
#